data_53d9b9ed3a689e13e4bdacab08230dda
#
_entry.id   53d9b9ed3a689e13e4bdacab08230dda
#
_cell.length_a   1.000
_cell.length_b   1.000
_cell.length_c   1.000
_cell.angle_alpha   90.00
_cell.angle_beta   90.00
_cell.angle_gamma   90.00
#
_symmetry.space_group_name_H-M   'P 1'
#
loop_
_entity.id
_entity.type
_entity.pdbx_description
1 polymer ?
#
loop_
_entity_poly.entity_id
_entity_poly.type
_entity_poly.pdbx_seq_one_letter_code
_entity_poly.pdbx_strand_id
1 'polypeptide(L)'
;KLMSERATAIQYGGMGMARKMLSILGDIDRALSVKEDEGLTLIRSKMWSDLSGDGISRIVTKEGKFDPTKMEAITTLPPSDQFPPNSVIDELEAGYLYKERVLIPARVVVASDQ
;
A
#
# COMPACT_ATOMS: atom_id res chain seq x y z
N LYS A 1 2.49 31.86 0.04
CA LYS A 1 1.43 30.85 -0.02
C LYS A 1 1.21 30.31 -1.43
N LEU A 2 1.07 31.20 -2.41
CA LEU A 2 0.88 30.76 -3.80
C LEU A 2 2.05 29.90 -4.29
N MET A 3 3.27 30.26 -3.96
CA MET A 3 4.45 29.48 -4.33
C MET A 3 4.45 28.11 -3.66
N SER A 4 4.06 28.08 -2.38
CA SER A 4 3.97 26.84 -1.62
C SER A 4 2.89 25.90 -2.18
N GLU A 5 1.74 26.44 -2.52
CA GLU A 5 0.64 25.67 -3.11
C GLU A 5 1.03 25.12 -4.49
N ARG A 6 1.70 25.94 -5.30
CA ARG A 6 2.16 25.51 -6.62
C ARG A 6 3.22 24.41 -6.51
N ALA A 7 4.16 24.55 -5.59
CA ALA A 7 5.17 23.54 -5.37
C ALA A 7 4.54 22.21 -4.92
N THR A 8 3.54 22.28 -4.05
CA THR A 8 2.80 21.09 -3.60
C THR A 8 2.05 20.43 -4.76
N ALA A 9 1.40 21.22 -5.61
CA ALA A 9 0.68 20.70 -6.77
C ALA A 9 1.64 20.00 -7.74
N ILE A 10 2.82 20.57 -7.99
CA ILE A 10 3.82 19.96 -8.85
C ILE A 10 4.33 18.67 -8.22
N GLN A 11 4.62 18.68 -6.92
CA GLN A 11 5.19 17.54 -6.23
C GLN A 11 4.24 16.34 -6.20
N TYR A 12 2.92 16.58 -6.07
CA TYR A 12 1.94 15.51 -5.90
C TYR A 12 0.95 15.40 -7.07
N GLY A 13 1.22 16.11 -8.18
CA GLY A 13 0.30 16.14 -9.31
C GLY A 13 0.08 14.81 -10.00
N GLY A 14 1.00 13.85 -9.82
CA GLY A 14 0.89 12.53 -10.43
C GLY A 14 0.14 11.50 -9.60
N MET A 15 -0.39 11.88 -8.43
CA MET A 15 -1.00 10.91 -7.51
C MET A 15 -2.19 10.16 -8.09
N GLY A 16 -3.04 10.84 -8.87
CA GLY A 16 -4.19 10.20 -9.50
C GLY A 16 -3.78 9.12 -10.49
N MET A 17 -2.81 9.41 -11.33
CA MET A 17 -2.29 8.45 -12.30
C MET A 17 -1.56 7.31 -11.59
N ALA A 18 -0.76 7.62 -10.58
CA ALA A 18 -0.04 6.60 -9.81
C ALA A 18 -1.02 5.63 -9.14
N ARG A 19 -2.14 6.14 -8.62
CA ARG A 19 -3.17 5.31 -8.00
C ARG A 19 -3.76 4.33 -9.01
N LYS A 20 -4.03 4.79 -10.23
CA LYS A 20 -4.55 3.94 -11.31
C LYS A 20 -3.52 2.88 -11.72
N MET A 21 -2.25 3.25 -11.81
CA MET A 21 -1.19 2.31 -12.14
C MET A 21 -1.01 1.24 -11.08
N LEU A 22 -1.15 1.60 -9.81
CA LEU A 22 -1.09 0.65 -8.70
C LEU A 22 -2.28 -0.31 -8.73
N SER A 23 -3.44 0.15 -9.15
CA SER A 23 -4.61 -0.72 -9.35
C SER A 23 -4.32 -1.77 -10.41
N ILE A 24 -3.69 -1.37 -11.52
CA ILE A 24 -3.28 -2.30 -12.58
C ILE A 24 -2.23 -3.28 -12.06
N LEU A 25 -1.29 -2.81 -11.27
CA LEU A 25 -0.28 -3.67 -10.65
C LEU A 25 -0.93 -4.76 -9.79
N GLY A 26 -1.95 -4.39 -9.02
CA GLY A 26 -2.74 -5.34 -8.24
C GLY A 26 -3.46 -6.36 -9.11
N ASP A 27 -3.98 -5.93 -10.26
CA ASP A 27 -4.62 -6.84 -11.22
C ASP A 27 -3.60 -7.84 -11.78
N ILE A 28 -2.39 -7.39 -12.07
CA ILE A 28 -1.32 -8.27 -12.54
C ILE A 28 -0.96 -9.29 -11.45
N ASP A 29 -0.87 -8.86 -10.20
CA ASP A 29 -0.56 -9.76 -9.09
C ASP A 29 -1.66 -10.82 -8.92
N ARG A 30 -2.91 -10.44 -9.09
CA ARG A 30 -4.02 -11.42 -9.05
C ARG A 30 -3.95 -12.40 -10.21
N ALA A 31 -3.61 -11.93 -11.40
CA ALA A 31 -3.43 -12.82 -12.56
C ALA A 31 -2.28 -13.81 -12.32
N LEU A 32 -1.18 -13.35 -11.74
CA LEU A 32 -0.04 -14.21 -11.44
C LEU A 32 -0.36 -15.24 -10.35
N SER A 33 -1.27 -14.92 -9.44
CA SER A 33 -1.66 -15.87 -8.40
C SER A 33 -2.50 -17.02 -8.97
N VAL A 34 -3.14 -16.82 -10.12
CA VAL A 34 -3.89 -17.88 -10.81
C VAL A 34 -2.98 -18.73 -11.65
N LYS A 35 -2.04 -18.13 -12.38
CA LYS A 35 -1.10 -18.85 -13.23
C LYS A 35 0.19 -18.05 -13.37
N GLU A 36 1.32 -18.69 -13.10
CA GLU A 36 2.61 -18.07 -13.28
C GLU A 36 2.89 -17.78 -14.75
N ASP A 37 3.54 -16.66 -15.01
CA ASP A 37 3.91 -16.21 -16.35
C ASP A 37 5.16 -15.35 -16.24
N GLU A 38 6.27 -15.81 -16.84
CA GLU A 38 7.54 -15.11 -16.76
C GLU A 38 7.47 -13.72 -17.39
N GLY A 39 6.82 -13.60 -18.54
CA GLY A 39 6.67 -12.31 -19.22
C GLY A 39 5.89 -11.32 -18.37
N LEU A 40 4.81 -11.76 -17.78
CA LEU A 40 4.00 -10.91 -16.93
C LEU A 40 4.72 -10.51 -15.65
N THR A 41 5.51 -11.43 -15.08
CA THR A 41 6.35 -11.14 -13.92
C THR A 41 7.39 -10.07 -14.23
N LEU A 42 7.99 -10.11 -15.41
CA LEU A 42 8.96 -9.10 -15.84
C LEU A 42 8.29 -7.73 -16.00
N ILE A 43 7.10 -7.70 -16.60
CA ILE A 43 6.34 -6.46 -16.75
C ILE A 43 5.98 -5.88 -15.37
N ARG A 44 5.54 -6.73 -14.47
CA ARG A 44 5.21 -6.33 -13.11
C ARG A 44 6.42 -5.72 -12.40
N SER A 45 7.58 -6.36 -12.52
CA SER A 45 8.82 -5.89 -11.90
C SER A 45 9.24 -4.54 -12.46
N LYS A 46 9.12 -4.36 -13.78
CA LYS A 46 9.46 -3.08 -14.42
C LYS A 46 8.51 -1.98 -13.97
N MET A 47 7.22 -2.26 -13.92
CA MET A 47 6.23 -1.29 -13.47
C MET A 47 6.52 -0.84 -12.04
N TRP A 48 6.81 -1.79 -11.14
CA TRP A 48 7.14 -1.46 -9.76
C TRP A 48 8.44 -0.64 -9.66
N SER A 49 9.45 -1.02 -10.44
CA SER A 49 10.71 -0.30 -10.47
C SER A 49 10.53 1.15 -10.89
N ASP A 50 9.72 1.38 -11.92
CA ASP A 50 9.43 2.73 -12.41
C ASP A 50 8.65 3.53 -11.37
N LEU A 51 7.64 2.92 -10.75
CA LEU A 51 6.83 3.59 -9.73
C LEU A 51 7.66 3.93 -8.50
N SER A 52 8.47 2.99 -8.02
CA SER A 52 9.30 3.24 -6.83
C SER A 52 10.38 4.28 -7.11
N GLY A 53 10.87 4.35 -8.34
CA GLY A 53 11.80 5.39 -8.76
C GLY A 53 11.21 6.78 -8.70
N ASP A 54 9.88 6.89 -8.85
CA ASP A 54 9.16 8.17 -8.78
C ASP A 54 8.72 8.54 -7.36
N GLY A 55 9.06 7.73 -6.37
CA GLY A 55 8.73 8.05 -4.99
C GLY A 55 7.59 7.24 -4.38
N ILE A 56 7.14 6.20 -5.07
CA ILE A 56 6.12 5.29 -4.53
C ILE A 56 6.82 4.26 -3.63
N SER A 57 6.28 4.07 -2.43
CA SER A 57 6.76 3.03 -1.52
C SER A 57 5.58 2.28 -0.93
N ARG A 58 5.83 1.05 -0.53
CA ARG A 58 4.78 0.21 0.06
C ARG A 58 4.73 0.46 1.57
N ILE A 59 3.52 0.56 2.10
CA ILE A 59 3.32 0.69 3.55
C ILE A 59 3.66 -0.65 4.19
N VAL A 60 4.55 -0.63 5.19
CA VAL A 60 4.96 -1.84 5.90
C VAL A 60 3.92 -2.12 6.98
N THR A 61 3.27 -3.28 6.89
CA THR A 61 2.21 -3.68 7.82
C THR A 61 2.60 -4.87 8.69
N LYS A 62 3.50 -5.73 8.20
CA LYS A 62 3.89 -6.94 8.92
C LYS A 62 4.65 -6.59 10.20
N GLU A 63 4.34 -7.32 11.26
CA GLU A 63 5.01 -7.20 12.56
C GLU A 63 4.89 -5.82 13.19
N GLY A 64 3.94 -5.01 12.72
CA GLY A 64 3.76 -3.68 13.20
C GLY A 64 2.49 -3.51 13.98
N LYS A 65 2.39 -2.37 14.64
CA LYS A 65 1.16 -1.94 15.27
C LYS A 65 0.26 -1.30 14.21
N PHE A 66 -1.03 -1.39 14.43
CA PHE A 66 -1.98 -0.70 13.58
C PHE A 66 -1.75 0.82 13.66
N ASP A 67 -1.60 1.43 12.49
CA ASP A 67 -1.41 2.87 12.36
C ASP A 67 -2.59 3.44 11.56
N PRO A 68 -3.56 4.10 12.24
CA PRO A 68 -4.74 4.59 11.53
C PRO A 68 -4.45 5.69 10.50
N THR A 69 -3.26 6.30 10.54
CA THR A 69 -2.88 7.30 9.54
C THR A 69 -2.49 6.68 8.20
N LYS A 70 -2.15 5.39 8.18
CA LYS A 70 -1.67 4.69 6.98
C LYS A 70 -2.45 3.43 6.67
N MET A 71 -3.28 2.95 7.58
CA MET A 71 -3.96 1.67 7.46
C MET A 71 -5.44 1.81 7.79
N GLU A 72 -6.22 0.92 7.20
CA GLU A 72 -7.65 0.82 7.46
C GLU A 72 -7.94 -0.57 7.99
N ALA A 73 -8.49 -0.65 9.21
CA ALA A 73 -8.86 -1.93 9.80
C ALA A 73 -10.20 -2.37 9.22
N ILE A 74 -10.18 -3.43 8.43
CA ILE A 74 -11.38 -3.96 7.80
C ILE A 74 -12.14 -4.83 8.77
N THR A 75 -11.43 -5.62 9.58
CA THR A 75 -12.04 -6.45 10.60
C THR A 75 -11.05 -6.65 11.75
N THR A 76 -11.55 -7.11 12.88
CA THR A 76 -10.73 -7.40 14.04
C THR A 76 -10.91 -8.85 14.45
N LEU A 77 -9.88 -9.43 15.06
CA LEU A 77 -9.90 -10.76 15.64
C LEU A 77 -9.40 -10.66 17.09
N PRO A 78 -9.75 -11.63 17.95
CA PRO A 78 -9.24 -11.60 19.31
C PRO A 78 -7.71 -11.65 19.34
N PRO A 79 -7.07 -10.95 20.29
CA PRO A 79 -5.63 -11.01 20.42
C PRO A 79 -5.15 -12.38 20.86
N SER A 80 -3.90 -12.70 20.57
CA SER A 80 -3.26 -13.95 20.96
C SER A 80 -1.83 -13.66 21.39
N ASP A 81 -1.13 -14.70 21.85
CA ASP A 81 0.27 -14.55 22.22
C ASP A 81 1.13 -14.09 21.04
N GLN A 82 0.79 -14.54 19.85
CA GLN A 82 1.51 -14.17 18.62
C GLN A 82 1.10 -12.78 18.13
N PHE A 83 -0.13 -12.38 18.38
CA PHE A 83 -0.65 -11.08 17.92
C PHE A 83 -1.26 -10.34 19.11
N PRO A 84 -0.45 -9.51 19.80
CA PRO A 84 -0.96 -8.72 20.92
C PRO A 84 -1.98 -7.67 20.46
N PRO A 85 -2.74 -7.10 21.40
CA PRO A 85 -3.74 -6.09 21.04
C PRO A 85 -3.16 -4.96 20.17
N ASN A 86 -3.93 -4.52 19.19
CA ASN A 86 -3.59 -3.46 18.24
C ASN A 86 -2.47 -3.82 17.26
N SER A 87 -2.11 -5.10 17.16
CA SER A 87 -1.13 -5.52 16.15
C SER A 87 -1.84 -5.90 14.86
N VAL A 88 -1.13 -5.78 13.74
CA VAL A 88 -1.63 -6.21 12.44
C VAL A 88 -1.47 -7.73 12.32
N ILE A 89 -2.59 -8.41 12.11
CA ILE A 89 -2.60 -9.87 11.95
C ILE A 89 -2.34 -10.26 10.50
N ASP A 90 -2.99 -9.55 9.57
CA ASP A 90 -2.90 -9.87 8.14
C ASP A 90 -3.12 -8.61 7.31
N GLU A 91 -2.53 -8.59 6.13
CA GLU A 91 -2.72 -7.53 5.15
C GLU A 91 -3.61 -8.07 4.04
N LEU A 92 -4.81 -7.51 3.91
CA LEU A 92 -5.77 -7.92 2.89
C LEU A 92 -5.49 -7.24 1.56
N GLU A 93 -5.11 -5.96 1.60
CA GLU A 93 -4.72 -5.20 0.42
C GLU A 93 -3.53 -4.33 0.77
N ALA A 94 -2.52 -4.31 -0.12
CA ALA A 94 -1.33 -3.51 0.07
C ALA A 94 -1.66 -2.01 0.00
N GLY A 95 -1.01 -1.24 0.84
CA GLY A 95 -1.10 0.21 0.81
C GLY A 95 0.21 0.81 0.29
N TYR A 96 0.11 2.03 -0.19
CA TYR A 96 1.23 2.71 -0.83
C TYR A 96 1.30 4.18 -0.43
N LEU A 97 2.51 4.66 -0.32
CA LEU A 97 2.81 6.08 -0.09
C LEU A 97 3.37 6.67 -1.37
N TYR A 98 3.03 7.92 -1.63
CA TYR A 98 3.73 8.73 -2.62
C TYR A 98 4.52 9.78 -1.86
N LYS A 99 5.83 9.58 -1.80
CA LYS A 99 6.71 10.34 -0.92
C LYS A 99 6.19 10.20 0.52
N GLU A 100 5.69 11.25 1.14
CA GLU A 100 5.21 11.19 2.52
C GLU A 100 3.69 11.09 2.64
N ARG A 101 2.97 11.12 1.52
CA ARG A 101 1.50 11.09 1.53
C ARG A 101 0.97 9.69 1.26
N VAL A 102 -0.08 9.34 1.98
CA VAL A 102 -0.78 8.07 1.73
C VAL A 102 -1.50 8.18 0.39
N LEU A 103 -1.14 7.29 -0.53
CA LEU A 103 -1.79 7.20 -1.82
C LEU A 103 -2.96 6.22 -1.77
N ILE A 104 -2.71 5.04 -1.21
CA ILE A 104 -3.71 4.01 -0.97
C ILE A 104 -3.43 3.46 0.42
N PRO A 105 -4.39 3.53 1.36
CA PRO A 105 -4.16 2.94 2.68
C PRO A 105 -4.11 1.42 2.61
N ALA A 106 -3.29 0.80 3.46
CA ALA A 106 -3.26 -0.65 3.58
C ALA A 106 -4.52 -1.13 4.28
N ARG A 107 -5.14 -2.16 3.77
CA ARG A 107 -6.32 -2.78 4.39
C ARG A 107 -5.88 -4.01 5.16
N VAL A 108 -6.15 -4.01 6.44
CA VAL A 108 -5.57 -4.99 7.36
C VAL A 108 -6.61 -5.60 8.28
N VAL A 109 -6.24 -6.75 8.84
CA VAL A 109 -6.94 -7.38 9.96
C VAL A 109 -6.11 -7.09 11.20
N VAL A 110 -6.75 -6.64 12.26
CA VAL A 110 -6.08 -6.16 13.48
C VAL A 110 -6.55 -6.95 14.67
N ALA A 111 -5.63 -7.21 15.61
CA ALA A 111 -6.00 -7.79 16.90
C ALA A 111 -6.74 -6.75 17.72
N SER A 112 -7.91 -7.10 18.24
CA SER A 112 -8.73 -6.17 19.00
C SER A 112 -8.06 -5.78 20.32
N ASP A 113 -8.58 -4.72 20.94
CA ASP A 113 -8.07 -4.24 22.23
C ASP A 113 -8.43 -5.15 23.40
N GLN A 114 -9.36 -6.05 23.19
CA GLN A 114 -9.87 -6.91 24.26
C GLN A 114 -9.39 -8.33 24.17
#